data_9271c790ce22d60c977a65563ef2726a
#
_entry.id   9271c790ce22d60c977a65563ef2726a
#
_cell.length_a   1.000
_cell.length_b   1.000
_cell.length_c   1.000
_cell.angle_alpha   90.00
_cell.angle_beta   90.00
_cell.angle_gamma   90.00
#
_symmetry.space_group_name_H-M   'P 1'
#
loop_
_entity.id
_entity.type
_entity.pdbx_description
1 polymer ?
#
loop_
_entity_poly.entity_id
_entity_poly.type
_entity_poly.pdbx_seq_one_letter_code
_entity_poly.pdbx_strand_id
1 'polypeptide(L)'
;ADGMTMSAKKDAFANIGGWLALNDDALAVAARNRLILTEGFPTYGGLAGRDLDAIAVGLREIVDEQYLRYRVRTNEYIGEKLLALGVPIIQPVGGHAVFVDAKRFLPHIPPLQYPGQALAVALYERGGIRACEIGTVMFGLKPDGTEAPAEAELVRLAMPRRVYTQSHADYVVEVFEEIVTQRRQLRGF
;
A
#
# COMPACT_ATOMS: atom_id res chain seq x y z
N ALA A 1 -8.37 4.94 -19.52
CA ALA A 1 -8.60 3.93 -18.49
C ALA A 1 -10.07 3.49 -18.53
N ASP A 2 -10.33 2.21 -18.34
CA ASP A 2 -11.70 1.67 -18.40
C ASP A 2 -12.45 1.91 -17.08
N GLY A 3 -11.70 2.13 -16.01
CA GLY A 3 -12.22 2.47 -14.70
C GLY A 3 -11.12 2.85 -13.73
N MET A 4 -11.53 3.34 -12.57
CA MET A 4 -10.61 3.66 -11.47
C MET A 4 -11.28 3.47 -10.12
N THR A 5 -10.48 3.16 -9.11
CA THR A 5 -10.91 3.06 -7.71
C THR A 5 -10.14 4.06 -6.86
N MET A 6 -10.75 4.54 -5.80
CA MET A 6 -10.10 5.37 -4.82
C MET A 6 -10.49 4.96 -3.40
N SER A 7 -9.53 4.96 -2.50
CA SER A 7 -9.78 4.84 -1.06
C SER A 7 -9.70 6.23 -0.43
N ALA A 8 -10.82 6.76 0.04
CA ALA A 8 -10.89 8.12 0.56
C ALA A 8 -10.03 8.33 1.82
N LYS A 9 -9.83 7.28 2.61
CA LYS A 9 -8.93 7.33 3.78
C LYS A 9 -7.43 7.41 3.41
N LYS A 10 -7.06 7.13 2.15
CA LYS A 10 -5.68 7.24 1.65
C LYS A 10 -5.49 8.51 0.83
N ASP A 11 -6.38 8.75 -0.13
CA ASP A 11 -6.18 9.75 -1.17
C ASP A 11 -7.13 10.97 -1.09
N ALA A 12 -8.14 10.95 -0.21
CA ALA A 12 -8.90 12.13 0.20
C ALA A 12 -8.67 12.42 1.69
N PHE A 13 -8.91 13.65 2.16
CA PHE A 13 -8.81 13.97 3.59
C PHE A 13 -10.06 13.48 4.36
N ALA A 14 -10.35 12.18 4.24
CA ALA A 14 -11.47 11.56 4.90
C ALA A 14 -11.02 10.36 5.73
N ASN A 15 -11.85 9.94 6.68
CA ASN A 15 -11.56 8.84 7.60
C ASN A 15 -12.02 7.49 7.05
N ILE A 16 -12.97 7.46 6.12
CA ILE A 16 -13.60 6.25 5.59
C ILE A 16 -14.07 6.47 4.15
N GLY A 17 -14.46 5.38 3.49
CA GLY A 17 -15.10 5.41 2.18
C GLY A 17 -14.14 5.37 1.01
N GLY A 18 -14.70 5.55 -0.14
CA GLY A 18 -14.04 5.50 -1.44
C GLY A 18 -15.07 5.51 -2.54
N TRP A 19 -14.61 5.33 -3.78
CA TRP A 19 -15.49 5.25 -4.93
C TRP A 19 -14.88 4.38 -6.04
N LEU A 20 -15.77 3.92 -6.90
CA LEU A 20 -15.47 3.23 -8.14
C LEU A 20 -16.08 4.03 -9.29
N ALA A 21 -15.29 4.37 -10.29
CA ALA A 21 -15.74 4.97 -11.54
C ALA A 21 -15.46 4.02 -12.71
N LEU A 22 -16.43 3.84 -13.58
CA LEU A 22 -16.37 2.92 -14.72
C LEU A 22 -16.93 3.59 -15.97
N ASN A 23 -16.38 3.25 -17.14
CA ASN A 23 -16.89 3.66 -18.43
C ASN A 23 -17.87 2.65 -19.05
N ASP A 24 -17.88 1.41 -18.57
CA ASP A 24 -18.80 0.35 -19.01
C ASP A 24 -20.10 0.41 -18.18
N ASP A 25 -21.22 0.72 -18.83
CA ASP A 25 -22.54 0.86 -18.20
C ASP A 25 -23.05 -0.47 -17.63
N ALA A 26 -22.83 -1.59 -18.30
CA ALA A 26 -23.29 -2.90 -17.84
C ALA A 26 -22.52 -3.31 -16.57
N LEU A 27 -21.21 -3.10 -16.55
CA LEU A 27 -20.39 -3.35 -15.38
C LEU A 27 -20.74 -2.38 -14.23
N ALA A 28 -21.05 -1.12 -14.54
CA ALA A 28 -21.48 -0.15 -13.53
C ALA A 28 -22.82 -0.54 -12.87
N VAL A 29 -23.76 -1.04 -13.66
CA VAL A 29 -25.04 -1.57 -13.12
C VAL A 29 -24.80 -2.80 -12.25
N ALA A 30 -23.98 -3.74 -12.70
CA ALA A 30 -23.64 -4.94 -11.93
C ALA A 30 -22.95 -4.57 -10.59
N ALA A 31 -22.02 -3.60 -10.63
CA ALA A 31 -21.34 -3.10 -9.44
C ALA A 31 -22.31 -2.44 -8.44
N ARG A 32 -23.26 -1.61 -8.92
CA ARG A 32 -24.31 -1.01 -8.07
C ARG A 32 -25.21 -2.06 -7.41
N ASN A 33 -25.62 -3.08 -8.15
CA ASN A 33 -26.43 -4.17 -7.62
C ASN A 33 -25.63 -4.96 -6.55
N ARG A 34 -24.36 -5.19 -6.76
CA ARG A 34 -23.48 -5.85 -5.77
C ARG A 34 -23.31 -4.99 -4.53
N LEU A 35 -23.14 -3.68 -4.70
CA LEU A 35 -22.99 -2.71 -3.61
C LEU A 35 -24.18 -2.74 -2.63
N ILE A 36 -25.41 -2.87 -3.14
CA ILE A 36 -26.62 -2.97 -2.31
C ILE A 36 -26.54 -4.15 -1.35
N LEU A 37 -25.97 -5.26 -1.79
CA LEU A 37 -25.85 -6.48 -1.00
C LEU A 37 -24.69 -6.48 -0.01
N THR A 38 -23.66 -5.71 -0.26
CA THR A 38 -22.38 -5.77 0.50
C THR A 38 -22.15 -4.56 1.40
N GLU A 39 -22.60 -3.36 0.99
CA GLU A 39 -22.27 -2.11 1.68
C GLU A 39 -23.51 -1.26 1.96
N GLY A 40 -24.33 -0.94 0.94
CA GLY A 40 -25.50 -0.10 1.05
C GLY A 40 -25.96 0.44 -0.30
N PHE A 41 -26.97 1.31 -0.28
CA PHE A 41 -27.51 1.87 -1.52
C PHE A 41 -26.48 2.75 -2.25
N PRO A 42 -26.52 2.77 -3.60
CA PRO A 42 -25.55 3.53 -4.43
C PRO A 42 -25.52 5.03 -4.16
N THR A 43 -26.58 5.60 -3.55
CA THR A 43 -26.67 7.01 -3.21
C THR A 43 -25.74 7.44 -2.09
N TYR A 44 -25.40 6.52 -1.18
CA TYR A 44 -24.53 6.80 -0.01
C TYR A 44 -23.51 5.69 0.27
N GLY A 45 -23.60 4.52 -0.40
CA GLY A 45 -22.65 3.42 -0.24
C GLY A 45 -22.54 2.88 1.20
N GLY A 46 -23.61 2.97 2.01
CA GLY A 46 -23.59 2.60 3.43
C GLY A 46 -22.93 3.65 4.35
N LEU A 47 -22.52 4.79 3.85
CA LEU A 47 -21.85 5.85 4.63
C LEU A 47 -22.86 6.81 5.27
N ALA A 48 -22.52 7.32 6.46
CA ALA A 48 -23.27 8.39 7.08
C ALA A 48 -23.10 9.73 6.34
N GLY A 49 -24.07 10.62 6.41
CA GLY A 49 -24.02 11.92 5.73
C GLY A 49 -22.78 12.74 6.07
N ARG A 50 -22.34 12.75 7.33
CA ARG A 50 -21.11 13.40 7.76
C ARG A 50 -19.84 12.86 7.09
N ASP A 51 -19.81 11.57 6.76
CA ASP A 51 -18.67 10.95 6.08
C ASP A 51 -18.66 11.35 4.60
N LEU A 52 -19.84 11.46 3.98
CA LEU A 52 -19.98 11.96 2.62
C LEU A 52 -19.55 13.43 2.53
N ASP A 53 -19.95 14.27 3.49
CA ASP A 53 -19.50 15.66 3.58
C ASP A 53 -17.98 15.76 3.76
N ALA A 54 -17.40 14.94 4.64
CA ALA A 54 -15.95 14.87 4.83
C ALA A 54 -15.22 14.46 3.54
N ILE A 55 -15.75 13.49 2.79
CA ILE A 55 -15.20 13.10 1.48
C ILE A 55 -15.31 14.25 0.49
N ALA A 56 -16.46 14.92 0.42
CA ALA A 56 -16.67 16.02 -0.52
C ALA A 56 -15.72 17.21 -0.26
N VAL A 57 -15.49 17.55 1.00
CA VAL A 57 -14.51 18.59 1.38
C VAL A 57 -13.09 18.09 1.10
N GLY A 58 -12.75 16.89 1.53
CA GLY A 58 -11.42 16.30 1.35
C GLY A 58 -11.01 16.17 -0.11
N LEU A 59 -11.93 15.85 -1.01
CA LEU A 59 -11.67 15.79 -2.46
C LEU A 59 -11.34 17.16 -3.06
N ARG A 60 -11.87 18.26 -2.49
CA ARG A 60 -11.51 19.62 -2.92
C ARG A 60 -10.15 20.04 -2.39
N GLU A 61 -9.82 19.63 -1.16
CA GLU A 61 -8.56 20.01 -0.51
C GLU A 61 -7.36 19.27 -1.07
N ILE A 62 -7.51 17.98 -1.44
CA ILE A 62 -6.37 17.17 -1.92
C ILE A 62 -5.82 17.60 -3.27
N VAL A 63 -6.53 18.39 -4.05
CA VAL A 63 -6.06 18.89 -5.35
C VAL A 63 -5.13 20.08 -5.24
N ASP A 64 -4.86 20.57 -4.02
CA ASP A 64 -3.86 21.61 -3.79
C ASP A 64 -2.48 21.14 -4.27
N GLU A 65 -1.87 21.91 -5.17
CA GLU A 65 -0.63 21.52 -5.85
C GLU A 65 0.54 21.39 -4.87
N GLN A 66 0.63 22.23 -3.85
CA GLN A 66 1.71 22.17 -2.87
C GLN A 66 1.60 20.93 -2.00
N TYR A 67 0.36 20.58 -1.62
CA TYR A 67 0.09 19.32 -0.92
C TYR A 67 0.46 18.10 -1.77
N LEU A 68 0.05 18.08 -3.03
CA LEU A 68 0.37 16.96 -3.95
C LEU A 68 1.87 16.83 -4.16
N ARG A 69 2.57 17.95 -4.35
CA ARG A 69 4.03 17.97 -4.47
C ARG A 69 4.71 17.39 -3.24
N TYR A 70 4.32 17.83 -2.05
CA TYR A 70 4.81 17.26 -0.81
C TYR A 70 4.52 15.75 -0.71
N ARG A 71 3.31 15.35 -1.03
CA ARG A 71 2.86 13.96 -0.95
C ARG A 71 3.65 13.02 -1.85
N VAL A 72 3.79 13.39 -3.11
CA VAL A 72 4.53 12.62 -4.12
C VAL A 72 6.02 12.60 -3.78
N ARG A 73 6.60 13.78 -3.51
CA ARG A 73 8.04 13.91 -3.25
C ARG A 73 8.49 13.10 -2.02
N THR A 74 7.67 13.00 -0.99
CA THR A 74 8.00 12.19 0.19
C THR A 74 8.19 10.71 -0.17
N ASN A 75 7.32 10.15 -1.00
CA ASN A 75 7.46 8.76 -1.44
C ASN A 75 8.63 8.58 -2.41
N GLU A 76 8.81 9.50 -3.35
CA GLU A 76 9.97 9.49 -4.26
C GLU A 76 11.28 9.52 -3.49
N TYR A 77 11.40 10.39 -2.50
CA TYR A 77 12.59 10.49 -1.66
C TYR A 77 12.96 9.16 -1.02
N ILE A 78 12.00 8.49 -0.38
CA ILE A 78 12.24 7.15 0.21
C ILE A 78 12.62 6.16 -0.88
N GLY A 79 11.90 6.14 -2.00
CA GLY A 79 12.19 5.25 -3.12
C GLY A 79 13.59 5.43 -3.69
N GLU A 80 14.03 6.68 -3.92
CA GLU A 80 15.38 7.01 -4.38
C GLU A 80 16.46 6.51 -3.41
N LYS A 81 16.25 6.73 -2.11
CA LYS A 81 17.18 6.26 -1.07
C LYS A 81 17.27 4.74 -1.01
N LEU A 82 16.13 4.05 -1.04
CA LEU A 82 16.10 2.59 -1.05
C LEU A 82 16.79 2.01 -2.30
N LEU A 83 16.55 2.60 -3.47
CA LEU A 83 17.25 2.19 -4.71
C LEU A 83 18.76 2.39 -4.60
N ALA A 84 19.20 3.51 -4.02
CA ALA A 84 20.62 3.78 -3.80
C ALA A 84 21.29 2.74 -2.88
N LEU A 85 20.53 2.15 -1.95
CA LEU A 85 20.97 1.05 -1.08
C LEU A 85 20.92 -0.32 -1.77
N GLY A 86 20.48 -0.38 -3.02
CA GLY A 86 20.27 -1.64 -3.75
C GLY A 86 19.05 -2.44 -3.28
N VAL A 87 18.08 -1.78 -2.65
CA VAL A 87 16.80 -2.38 -2.30
C VAL A 87 15.86 -2.27 -3.50
N PRO A 88 15.41 -3.40 -4.09
CA PRO A 88 14.52 -3.38 -5.23
C PRO A 88 13.12 -2.92 -4.82
N ILE A 89 12.55 -1.98 -5.55
CA ILE A 89 11.20 -1.47 -5.35
C ILE A 89 10.41 -1.49 -6.66
N ILE A 90 9.09 -1.41 -6.55
CA ILE A 90 8.21 -1.21 -7.71
C ILE A 90 8.32 0.24 -8.17
N GLN A 91 8.46 0.45 -9.47
CA GLN A 91 8.58 1.76 -10.10
C GLN A 91 7.52 1.94 -11.21
N PRO A 92 7.02 3.16 -11.40
CA PRO A 92 7.29 4.38 -10.63
C PRO A 92 6.73 4.30 -9.20
N VAL A 93 7.32 5.08 -8.28
CA VAL A 93 6.83 5.16 -6.89
C VAL A 93 5.45 5.81 -6.87
N GLY A 94 4.55 5.26 -6.07
CA GLY A 94 3.19 5.77 -5.95
C GLY A 94 3.05 6.96 -4.98
N GLY A 95 1.83 7.53 -4.90
CA GLY A 95 1.54 8.70 -4.08
C GLY A 95 1.33 8.40 -2.58
N HIS A 96 1.21 7.16 -2.15
CA HIS A 96 0.90 6.83 -0.75
C HIS A 96 1.71 5.68 -0.14
N ALA A 97 2.55 5.04 -0.92
CA ALA A 97 3.38 3.94 -0.44
C ALA A 97 4.58 3.70 -1.35
N VAL A 98 5.64 3.13 -0.77
CA VAL A 98 6.72 2.48 -1.51
C VAL A 98 6.56 0.97 -1.36
N PHE A 99 6.66 0.23 -2.45
CA PHE A 99 6.53 -1.23 -2.45
C PHE A 99 7.91 -1.86 -2.69
N VAL A 100 8.44 -2.53 -1.68
CA VAL A 100 9.69 -3.28 -1.78
C VAL A 100 9.42 -4.65 -2.39
N ASP A 101 10.18 -5.04 -3.40
CA ASP A 101 10.16 -6.40 -3.97
C ASP A 101 11.00 -7.33 -3.09
N ALA A 102 10.33 -7.97 -2.14
CA ALA A 102 10.99 -8.85 -1.17
C ALA A 102 11.55 -10.12 -1.82
N LYS A 103 10.95 -10.60 -2.90
CA LYS A 103 11.47 -11.76 -3.65
C LYS A 103 12.84 -11.47 -4.25
N ARG A 104 13.02 -10.27 -4.83
CA ARG A 104 14.31 -9.85 -5.37
C ARG A 104 15.30 -9.42 -4.29
N PHE A 105 14.80 -8.89 -3.17
CA PHE A 105 15.65 -8.46 -2.06
C PHE A 105 16.21 -9.63 -1.25
N LEU A 106 15.40 -10.69 -1.04
CA LEU A 106 15.73 -11.89 -0.26
C LEU A 106 15.63 -13.16 -1.14
N PRO A 107 16.43 -13.28 -2.21
CA PRO A 107 16.29 -14.35 -3.19
C PRO A 107 16.61 -15.76 -2.62
N HIS A 108 17.21 -15.82 -1.44
CA HIS A 108 17.49 -17.06 -0.71
C HIS A 108 16.31 -17.60 0.09
N ILE A 109 15.22 -16.83 0.23
CA ILE A 109 13.98 -17.25 0.89
C ILE A 109 12.96 -17.60 -0.18
N PRO A 110 12.56 -18.87 -0.31
CA PRO A 110 11.52 -19.28 -1.25
C PRO A 110 10.17 -18.59 -0.94
N PRO A 111 9.30 -18.33 -1.94
CA PRO A 111 8.01 -17.69 -1.70
C PRO A 111 7.14 -18.36 -0.64
N LEU A 112 7.09 -19.71 -0.57
CA LEU A 112 6.37 -20.46 0.46
C LEU A 112 7.03 -20.41 1.86
N GLN A 113 8.13 -19.69 2.00
CA GLN A 113 8.74 -19.31 3.27
C GLN A 113 8.61 -17.80 3.52
N TYR A 114 7.72 -17.14 2.81
CA TYR A 114 7.22 -15.80 3.03
C TYR A 114 8.29 -14.70 3.14
N PRO A 115 9.08 -14.43 2.08
CA PRO A 115 10.13 -13.40 2.11
C PRO A 115 9.59 -12.01 2.44
N GLY A 116 8.36 -11.67 2.03
CA GLY A 116 7.70 -10.42 2.40
C GLY A 116 7.45 -10.32 3.90
N GLN A 117 6.96 -11.40 4.52
CA GLN A 117 6.76 -11.46 5.96
C GLN A 117 8.09 -11.40 6.73
N ALA A 118 9.11 -12.09 6.25
CA ALA A 118 10.44 -12.05 6.85
C ALA A 118 11.01 -10.62 6.88
N LEU A 119 10.86 -9.88 5.79
CA LEU A 119 11.27 -8.48 5.73
C LEU A 119 10.42 -7.59 6.66
N ALA A 120 9.10 -7.79 6.69
CA ALA A 120 8.21 -7.01 7.55
C ALA A 120 8.54 -7.22 9.04
N VAL A 121 8.84 -8.45 9.44
CA VAL A 121 9.29 -8.77 10.82
C VAL A 121 10.65 -8.13 11.12
N ALA A 122 11.61 -8.23 10.20
CA ALA A 122 12.93 -7.62 10.39
C ALA A 122 12.85 -6.08 10.56
N LEU A 123 11.99 -5.41 9.79
CA LEU A 123 11.73 -3.97 9.94
C LEU A 123 11.14 -3.62 11.30
N TYR A 124 10.24 -4.48 11.79
CA TYR A 124 9.63 -4.27 13.10
C TYR A 124 10.60 -4.51 14.26
N GLU A 125 11.35 -5.61 14.23
CA GLU A 125 12.30 -5.96 15.26
C GLU A 125 13.44 -4.95 15.41
N ARG A 126 13.95 -4.43 14.28
CA ARG A 126 15.10 -3.53 14.28
C ARG A 126 14.74 -2.07 14.45
N GLY A 127 13.63 -1.66 13.90
CA GLY A 127 13.25 -0.24 13.86
C GLY A 127 11.86 0.09 14.37
N GLY A 128 11.08 -0.89 14.87
CA GLY A 128 9.68 -0.65 15.23
C GLY A 128 8.82 -0.24 14.04
N ILE A 129 9.29 -0.48 12.80
CA ILE A 129 8.61 -0.08 11.57
C ILE A 129 7.57 -1.13 11.21
N ARG A 130 6.30 -0.75 11.30
CA ARG A 130 5.19 -1.61 10.90
C ARG A 130 4.96 -1.50 9.40
N ALA A 131 5.37 -2.51 8.67
CA ALA A 131 5.11 -2.67 7.24
C ALA A 131 3.95 -3.67 7.00
N CYS A 132 3.49 -3.76 5.75
CA CYS A 132 2.43 -4.68 5.36
C CYS A 132 2.96 -5.62 4.27
N GLU A 133 2.95 -6.92 4.57
CA GLU A 133 3.19 -7.94 3.56
C GLU A 133 2.06 -7.94 2.53
N ILE A 134 2.42 -8.06 1.25
CA ILE A 134 1.51 -8.21 0.12
C ILE A 134 2.12 -9.27 -0.80
N GLY A 135 1.93 -10.52 -0.44
CA GLY A 135 2.51 -11.67 -1.12
C GLY A 135 1.81 -12.96 -0.73
N THR A 136 2.55 -14.01 -0.53
CA THR A 136 2.01 -15.37 -0.29
C THR A 136 1.23 -15.49 1.03
N VAL A 137 1.58 -14.74 2.09
CA VAL A 137 0.77 -14.73 3.33
C VAL A 137 -0.64 -14.20 3.05
N MET A 138 -0.74 -13.14 2.24
CA MET A 138 -2.03 -12.51 1.95
C MET A 138 -2.83 -13.25 0.87
N PHE A 139 -2.18 -13.81 -0.15
CA PHE A 139 -2.82 -14.30 -1.37
C PHE A 139 -2.51 -15.76 -1.71
N GLY A 140 -1.70 -16.46 -0.92
CA GLY A 140 -1.27 -17.81 -1.23
C GLY A 140 -2.32 -18.88 -0.99
N LEU A 141 -3.23 -18.67 -0.03
CA LEU A 141 -4.27 -19.64 0.31
C LEU A 141 -5.34 -19.72 -0.78
N LYS A 142 -5.54 -20.91 -1.32
CA LYS A 142 -6.55 -21.21 -2.33
C LYS A 142 -7.86 -21.68 -1.71
N PRO A 143 -8.98 -21.64 -2.47
CA PRO A 143 -10.28 -22.10 -1.98
C PRO A 143 -10.32 -23.57 -1.55
N ASP A 144 -9.44 -24.41 -2.09
CA ASP A 144 -9.32 -25.83 -1.74
C ASP A 144 -8.48 -26.07 -0.46
N GLY A 145 -8.00 -25.01 0.18
CA GLY A 145 -7.15 -25.07 1.36
C GLY A 145 -5.67 -25.33 1.08
N THR A 146 -5.27 -25.49 -0.18
CA THR A 146 -3.86 -25.58 -0.55
C THR A 146 -3.23 -24.19 -0.62
N GLU A 147 -1.91 -24.11 -0.48
CA GLU A 147 -1.16 -22.88 -0.61
C GLU A 147 -0.28 -22.90 -1.86
N ALA A 148 -0.18 -21.77 -2.53
CA ALA A 148 0.72 -21.56 -3.64
C ALA A 148 1.39 -20.18 -3.54
N PRO A 149 2.58 -20.03 -4.12
CA PRO A 149 3.24 -18.73 -4.19
C PRO A 149 2.31 -17.68 -4.82
N ALA A 150 2.27 -16.50 -4.23
CA ALA A 150 1.66 -15.35 -4.87
C ALA A 150 2.45 -14.95 -6.13
N GLU A 151 1.81 -14.21 -7.02
CA GLU A 151 2.46 -13.69 -8.23
C GLU A 151 3.64 -12.77 -7.89
N ALA A 152 3.50 -11.97 -6.85
CA ALA A 152 4.52 -11.06 -6.34
C ALA A 152 4.68 -11.18 -4.82
N GLU A 153 5.90 -10.97 -4.33
CA GLU A 153 6.23 -10.92 -2.89
C GLU A 153 6.64 -9.49 -2.54
N LEU A 154 5.68 -8.69 -2.11
CA LEU A 154 5.89 -7.26 -1.85
C LEU A 154 5.77 -6.94 -0.36
N VAL A 155 6.48 -5.89 0.05
CA VAL A 155 6.29 -5.24 1.34
C VAL A 155 5.92 -3.79 1.11
N ARG A 156 4.74 -3.39 1.58
CA ARG A 156 4.26 -2.02 1.46
C ARG A 156 4.69 -1.18 2.66
N LEU A 157 5.46 -0.14 2.38
CA LEU A 157 5.76 0.94 3.29
C LEU A 157 4.73 2.04 3.08
N ALA A 158 3.66 2.03 3.87
CA ALA A 158 2.58 3.00 3.74
C ALA A 158 2.99 4.34 4.36
N MET A 159 2.81 5.42 3.60
CA MET A 159 3.06 6.79 4.05
C MET A 159 1.73 7.50 4.28
N PRO A 160 1.20 7.51 5.50
CA PRO A 160 -0.04 8.22 5.82
C PRO A 160 0.09 9.73 5.56
N ARG A 161 -1.04 10.36 5.32
CA ARG A 161 -1.09 11.80 5.06
C ARG A 161 -0.74 12.59 6.31
N ARG A 162 0.17 13.58 6.19
CA ARG A 162 0.49 14.57 7.23
C ARG A 162 0.90 13.97 8.59
N VAL A 163 1.42 12.73 8.60
CA VAL A 163 1.82 12.05 9.84
C VAL A 163 3.34 12.07 10.02
N TYR A 164 4.06 11.77 8.94
CA TYR A 164 5.52 11.62 9.00
C TYR A 164 6.24 12.84 8.41
N THR A 165 7.34 13.19 9.06
CA THR A 165 8.29 14.21 8.63
C THR A 165 9.46 13.58 7.89
N GLN A 166 10.36 14.41 7.35
CA GLN A 166 11.60 13.97 6.73
C GLN A 166 12.42 13.05 7.66
N SER A 167 12.55 13.40 8.94
CA SER A 167 13.31 12.60 9.90
C SER A 167 12.75 11.18 10.10
N HIS A 168 11.45 10.99 9.97
CA HIS A 168 10.87 9.64 9.96
C HIS A 168 11.23 8.88 8.68
N ALA A 169 11.26 9.56 7.53
CA ALA A 169 11.69 8.97 6.28
C ALA A 169 13.17 8.56 6.32
N ASP A 170 14.03 9.44 6.86
CA ASP A 170 15.45 9.16 7.05
C ASP A 170 15.66 7.96 7.98
N TYR A 171 14.92 7.89 9.08
CA TYR A 171 14.97 6.75 10.01
C TYR A 171 14.59 5.42 9.33
N VAL A 172 13.58 5.42 8.48
CA VAL A 172 13.24 4.21 7.69
C VAL A 172 14.41 3.79 6.80
N VAL A 173 15.11 4.74 6.18
CA VAL A 173 16.29 4.47 5.34
C VAL A 173 17.43 3.90 6.18
N GLU A 174 17.73 4.47 7.36
CA GLU A 174 18.75 3.97 8.29
C GLU A 174 18.51 2.52 8.71
N VAL A 175 17.26 2.17 9.02
CA VAL A 175 16.90 0.78 9.34
C VAL A 175 17.10 -0.15 8.15
N PHE A 176 16.80 0.32 6.93
CA PHE A 176 17.11 -0.46 5.72
C PHE A 176 18.60 -0.63 5.48
N GLU A 177 19.43 0.39 5.77
CA GLU A 177 20.89 0.27 5.70
C GLU A 177 21.39 -0.88 6.58
N GLU A 178 20.90 -0.98 7.81
CA GLU A 178 21.22 -2.08 8.70
C GLU A 178 20.77 -3.44 8.13
N ILE A 179 19.52 -3.51 7.67
CA ILE A 179 18.96 -4.76 7.10
C ILE A 179 19.75 -5.21 5.87
N VAL A 180 20.15 -4.29 4.99
CA VAL A 180 20.95 -4.61 3.79
C VAL A 180 22.24 -5.33 4.14
N THR A 181 22.93 -4.92 5.21
CA THR A 181 24.20 -5.54 5.64
C THR A 181 24.02 -6.97 6.13
N GLN A 182 22.84 -7.30 6.65
CA GLN A 182 22.53 -8.58 7.27
C GLN A 182 21.47 -9.39 6.51
N ARG A 183 21.04 -8.94 5.34
CA ARG A 183 19.90 -9.53 4.61
C ARG A 183 20.02 -11.04 4.36
N ARG A 184 21.26 -11.54 4.18
CA ARG A 184 21.50 -12.99 3.97
C ARG A 184 21.28 -13.86 5.21
N GLN A 185 21.20 -13.24 6.39
CA GLN A 185 20.94 -13.93 7.66
C GLN A 185 19.45 -14.03 7.96
N LEU A 186 18.61 -13.26 7.27
CA LEU A 186 17.16 -13.34 7.42
C LEU A 186 16.69 -14.71 6.95
N ARG A 187 15.75 -15.28 7.70
CA ARG A 187 15.13 -16.57 7.42
C ARG A 187 13.65 -16.40 7.18
N GLY A 188 13.08 -17.26 6.36
CA GLY A 188 11.65 -17.41 6.22
C GLY A 188 10.99 -18.13 7.39
N PHE A 189 9.70 -18.36 7.27
CA PHE A 189 8.87 -19.05 8.25
C PHE A 189 8.38 -20.40 7.74
#